data_f2221dd29e8e8ad2b9b70447cfd6f1cc
#
_entry.id   f2221dd29e8e8ad2b9b70447cfd6f1cc
#
_cell.length_a   1.000
_cell.length_b   1.000
_cell.length_c   1.000
_cell.angle_alpha   90.00
_cell.angle_beta   90.00
_cell.angle_gamma   90.00
#
_symmetry.space_group_name_H-M   'P 1'
#
loop_
_entity.id
_entity.type
_entity.pdbx_description
1 polymer ?
#
loop_
_entity_poly.entity_id
_entity_poly.type
_entity_poly.pdbx_seq_one_letter_code
_entity_poly.pdbx_strand_id
1 'polypeptide(L)'
;GFFVRFILISFSSMVVGIEEAIAAFKGNIVPFAILGFLVIAAYLYALYLNFRYRLYEKSMVPLILIVSGGLNHVLILLSRWIFLVDDYGASSRYALQFQAGIFGIILTFALCRNEMVVKKMARGKYRIFFAAVVSFCLLFLAGNAYTTYHELKKAPDRKETFEIRAQMALNFEEMTDEELRDGFEYRRTRPESGAQVREALTILKDNGWGVFRPNK
;
A
#
# COMPACT_ATOMS: atom_id res chain seq x y z
N GLY A 1 3.45 -16.09 -14.29
CA GLY A 1 4.03 -16.62 -13.09
C GLY A 1 3.76 -15.76 -11.88
N PHE A 2 3.92 -16.30 -10.67
CA PHE A 2 3.67 -15.64 -9.38
C PHE A 2 4.30 -14.24 -9.26
N PHE A 3 5.61 -14.11 -9.53
CA PHE A 3 6.32 -12.84 -9.40
C PHE A 3 5.72 -11.70 -10.23
N VAL A 4 5.28 -11.99 -11.46
CA VAL A 4 4.67 -10.98 -12.33
C VAL A 4 3.33 -10.53 -11.74
N ARG A 5 2.48 -11.47 -11.30
CA ARG A 5 1.21 -11.14 -10.66
C ARG A 5 1.42 -10.33 -9.39
N PHE A 6 2.31 -10.77 -8.51
CA PHE A 6 2.65 -10.09 -7.27
C PHE A 6 3.06 -8.63 -7.51
N ILE A 7 3.98 -8.40 -8.45
CA ILE A 7 4.45 -7.04 -8.80
C ILE A 7 3.30 -6.21 -9.36
N LEU A 8 2.52 -6.72 -10.31
CA LEU A 8 1.41 -5.97 -10.87
C LEU A 8 0.36 -5.60 -9.81
N ILE A 9 0.01 -6.52 -8.92
CA ILE A 9 -0.90 -6.29 -7.82
C ILE A 9 -0.31 -5.27 -6.83
N SER A 10 0.95 -5.40 -6.47
CA SER A 10 1.64 -4.47 -5.58
C SER A 10 1.64 -3.03 -6.14
N PHE A 11 1.89 -2.84 -7.43
CA PHE A 11 1.83 -1.51 -8.04
C PHE A 11 0.40 -0.97 -8.15
N SER A 12 -0.61 -1.82 -8.34
CA SER A 12 -2.01 -1.38 -8.36
C SER A 12 -2.49 -0.88 -6.99
N SER A 13 -1.94 -1.41 -5.90
CA SER A 13 -2.29 -1.01 -4.53
C SER A 13 -1.95 0.43 -4.17
N MET A 14 -1.09 1.07 -4.97
CA MET A 14 -0.80 2.51 -4.84
C MET A 14 -2.01 3.38 -5.19
N VAL A 15 -2.86 2.87 -6.06
CA VAL A 15 -4.03 3.60 -6.58
C VAL A 15 -5.29 3.23 -5.81
N VAL A 16 -5.49 1.93 -5.57
CA VAL A 16 -6.71 1.44 -4.91
C VAL A 16 -6.38 0.36 -3.90
N GLY A 17 -6.99 0.41 -2.72
CA GLY A 17 -6.87 -0.64 -1.70
C GLY A 17 -7.41 -1.97 -2.23
N ILE A 18 -6.55 -2.98 -2.28
CA ILE A 18 -6.84 -4.23 -2.98
C ILE A 18 -7.85 -5.10 -2.24
N GLU A 19 -7.80 -5.13 -0.91
CA GLU A 19 -8.73 -5.94 -0.09
C GLU A 19 -10.19 -5.63 -0.45
N GLU A 20 -10.50 -4.32 -0.55
CA GLU A 20 -11.84 -3.85 -0.93
C GLU A 20 -12.16 -4.12 -2.40
N ALA A 21 -11.17 -3.93 -3.23
CA ALA A 21 -11.33 -3.99 -4.66
C ALA A 21 -11.46 -5.44 -5.15
N ILE A 22 -10.70 -6.40 -4.60
CA ILE A 22 -10.86 -7.83 -4.91
C ILE A 22 -12.27 -8.30 -4.55
N ALA A 23 -12.80 -7.87 -3.40
CA ALA A 23 -14.18 -8.18 -3.01
C ALA A 23 -15.20 -7.62 -4.02
N ALA A 24 -15.03 -6.35 -4.43
CA ALA A 24 -15.90 -5.70 -5.41
C ALA A 24 -15.89 -6.38 -6.79
N PHE A 25 -14.75 -6.94 -7.21
CA PHE A 25 -14.58 -7.63 -8.49
C PHE A 25 -14.68 -9.16 -8.38
N LYS A 26 -15.27 -9.68 -7.29
CA LYS A 26 -15.52 -11.13 -7.07
C LYS A 26 -14.26 -12.00 -7.26
N GLY A 27 -13.13 -11.53 -6.80
CA GLY A 27 -11.84 -12.24 -6.91
C GLY A 27 -11.13 -12.12 -8.27
N ASN A 28 -11.68 -11.36 -9.23
CA ASN A 28 -11.01 -11.16 -10.51
C ASN A 28 -9.84 -10.20 -10.37
N ILE A 29 -8.62 -10.69 -10.55
CA ILE A 29 -7.36 -9.92 -10.42
C ILE A 29 -6.95 -9.18 -11.70
N VAL A 30 -7.59 -9.46 -12.85
CA VAL A 30 -7.20 -8.89 -14.14
C VAL A 30 -7.26 -7.36 -14.17
N PRO A 31 -8.30 -6.69 -13.65
CA PRO A 31 -8.35 -5.23 -13.61
C PRO A 31 -7.17 -4.62 -12.83
N PHE A 32 -6.76 -5.28 -11.73
CA PHE A 32 -5.62 -4.82 -10.93
C PHE A 32 -4.28 -5.05 -11.63
N ALA A 33 -4.14 -6.15 -12.36
CA ALA A 33 -2.95 -6.38 -13.17
C ALA A 33 -2.80 -5.32 -14.26
N ILE A 34 -3.89 -4.93 -14.92
CA ILE A 34 -3.89 -3.83 -15.91
C ILE A 34 -3.53 -2.50 -15.24
N LEU A 35 -4.14 -2.20 -14.09
CA LEU A 35 -3.85 -0.97 -13.33
C LEU A 35 -2.38 -0.92 -12.91
N GLY A 36 -1.85 -2.02 -12.35
CA GLY A 36 -0.45 -2.13 -11.95
C GLY A 36 0.50 -1.95 -13.14
N PHE A 37 0.17 -2.52 -14.30
CA PHE A 37 0.93 -2.29 -15.53
C PHE A 37 0.96 -0.81 -15.93
N LEU A 38 -0.17 -0.11 -15.85
CA LEU A 38 -0.24 1.33 -16.14
C LEU A 38 0.61 2.15 -15.16
N VAL A 39 0.61 1.79 -13.88
CA VAL A 39 1.45 2.45 -12.87
C VAL A 39 2.94 2.20 -13.15
N ILE A 40 3.34 0.96 -13.47
CA ILE A 40 4.72 0.64 -13.86
C ILE A 40 5.13 1.43 -15.10
N ALA A 41 4.27 1.51 -16.11
CA ALA A 41 4.53 2.32 -17.30
C ALA A 41 4.74 3.81 -16.95
N ALA A 42 3.95 4.35 -16.03
CA ALA A 42 4.13 5.72 -15.53
C ALA A 42 5.47 5.91 -14.80
N TYR A 43 5.90 4.92 -13.99
CA TYR A 43 7.22 4.92 -13.35
C TYR A 43 8.36 4.96 -14.36
N LEU A 44 8.33 4.05 -15.32
CA LEU A 44 9.37 3.98 -16.38
C LEU A 44 9.39 5.25 -17.22
N TYR A 45 8.22 5.79 -17.53
CA TYR A 45 8.11 7.03 -18.27
C TYR A 45 8.63 8.24 -17.46
N ALA A 46 8.31 8.32 -16.18
CA ALA A 46 8.84 9.37 -15.31
C ALA A 46 10.37 9.29 -15.16
N LEU A 47 10.93 8.09 -15.01
CA LEU A 47 12.39 7.88 -15.05
C LEU A 47 12.99 8.35 -16.39
N TYR A 48 12.41 7.93 -17.50
CA TYR A 48 12.84 8.38 -18.82
C TYR A 48 12.86 9.92 -18.93
N LEU A 49 11.81 10.59 -18.46
CA LEU A 49 11.72 12.06 -18.50
C LEU A 49 12.77 12.72 -17.61
N ASN A 50 13.03 12.17 -16.41
CA ASN A 50 14.08 12.68 -15.52
C ASN A 50 15.45 12.70 -16.22
N PHE A 51 15.81 11.60 -16.89
CA PHE A 51 17.09 11.51 -17.61
C PHE A 51 17.08 12.27 -18.93
N ARG A 52 16.01 12.19 -19.70
CA ARG A 52 15.88 12.84 -21.03
C ARG A 52 15.95 14.36 -20.95
N TYR A 53 15.38 14.95 -19.92
CA TYR A 53 15.35 16.41 -19.72
C TYR A 53 16.30 16.87 -18.62
N ARG A 54 17.10 15.97 -18.05
CA ARG A 54 18.03 16.23 -16.95
C ARG A 54 17.36 16.95 -15.77
N LEU A 55 16.14 16.52 -15.42
CA LEU A 55 15.36 17.16 -14.36
C LEU A 55 16.05 17.05 -13.01
N TYR A 56 16.87 16.01 -12.80
CA TYR A 56 17.69 15.81 -11.60
C TYR A 56 18.70 16.95 -11.36
N GLU A 57 19.13 17.68 -12.41
CA GLU A 57 19.98 18.86 -12.26
C GLU A 57 19.24 20.05 -11.63
N LYS A 58 17.89 20.06 -11.73
CA LYS A 58 17.04 21.08 -11.14
C LYS A 58 16.55 20.68 -9.74
N SER A 59 16.17 19.42 -9.58
CA SER A 59 15.74 18.85 -8.32
C SER A 59 15.92 17.33 -8.34
N MET A 60 16.63 16.81 -7.34
CA MET A 60 16.78 15.37 -7.11
C MET A 60 15.55 14.76 -6.45
N VAL A 61 14.67 15.56 -5.86
CA VAL A 61 13.53 15.07 -5.05
C VAL A 61 12.62 14.11 -5.83
N PRO A 62 12.16 14.43 -7.06
CA PRO A 62 11.32 13.51 -7.81
C PRO A 62 11.99 12.16 -8.08
N LEU A 63 13.28 12.19 -8.45
CA LEU A 63 14.04 10.97 -8.74
C LEU A 63 14.21 10.11 -7.47
N ILE A 64 14.55 10.72 -6.34
CA ILE A 64 14.68 10.02 -5.05
C ILE A 64 13.35 9.36 -4.66
N LEU A 65 12.23 10.07 -4.79
CA LEU A 65 10.91 9.54 -4.47
C LEU A 65 10.50 8.38 -5.38
N ILE A 66 10.75 8.48 -6.69
CA ILE A 66 10.49 7.39 -7.66
C ILE A 66 11.33 6.17 -7.30
N VAL A 67 12.62 6.33 -7.11
CA VAL A 67 13.53 5.22 -6.79
C VAL A 67 13.17 4.58 -5.44
N SER A 68 12.93 5.39 -4.42
CA SER A 68 12.54 4.90 -3.09
C SER A 68 11.21 4.14 -3.13
N GLY A 69 10.18 4.70 -3.80
CA GLY A 69 8.90 4.02 -3.96
C GLY A 69 9.02 2.70 -4.72
N GLY A 70 9.77 2.69 -5.83
CA GLY A 70 10.02 1.48 -6.62
C GLY A 70 10.80 0.40 -5.85
N LEU A 71 11.85 0.78 -5.11
CA LEU A 71 12.63 -0.13 -4.29
C LEU A 71 11.80 -0.77 -3.18
N ASN A 72 10.86 -0.06 -2.58
CA ASN A 72 9.97 -0.63 -1.57
C ASN A 72 9.16 -1.82 -2.11
N HIS A 73 8.67 -1.77 -3.37
CA HIS A 73 8.00 -2.92 -3.98
C HIS A 73 8.93 -4.12 -4.13
N VAL A 74 10.18 -3.89 -4.52
CA VAL A 74 11.19 -4.96 -4.64
C VAL A 74 11.53 -5.54 -3.28
N LEU A 75 11.73 -4.72 -2.25
CA LEU A 75 12.04 -5.18 -0.88
C LEU A 75 10.88 -6.01 -0.30
N ILE A 76 9.64 -5.60 -0.53
CA ILE A 76 8.48 -6.36 -0.07
C ILE A 76 8.36 -7.68 -0.83
N LEU A 77 8.59 -7.69 -2.14
CA LEU A 77 8.66 -8.94 -2.91
C LEU A 77 9.72 -9.88 -2.32
N LEU A 78 10.95 -9.40 -2.09
CA LEU A 78 12.03 -10.19 -1.54
C LEU A 78 11.76 -10.72 -0.13
N SER A 79 11.00 -10.00 0.68
CA SER A 79 10.64 -10.41 2.04
C SER A 79 9.42 -11.32 2.10
N ARG A 80 8.55 -11.34 1.07
CA ARG A 80 7.25 -12.01 1.10
C ARG A 80 7.07 -13.11 0.07
N TRP A 81 7.97 -13.24 -0.91
CA TRP A 81 7.86 -14.24 -1.99
C TRP A 81 7.74 -15.67 -1.47
N ILE A 82 8.36 -15.99 -0.31
CA ILE A 82 8.35 -17.32 0.29
C ILE A 82 6.95 -17.81 0.68
N PHE A 83 6.01 -16.88 0.89
CA PHE A 83 4.64 -17.22 1.28
C PHE A 83 3.76 -17.58 0.07
N LEU A 84 4.19 -17.26 -1.15
CA LEU A 84 3.48 -17.51 -2.43
C LEU A 84 2.02 -16.99 -2.44
N VAL A 85 1.76 -15.90 -1.72
CA VAL A 85 0.45 -15.24 -1.62
C VAL A 85 0.50 -13.94 -2.40
N ASP A 86 -0.32 -13.83 -3.47
CA ASP A 86 -0.27 -12.72 -4.44
C ASP A 86 -0.60 -11.36 -3.80
N ASP A 87 -1.47 -11.30 -2.81
CA ASP A 87 -1.97 -10.07 -2.18
C ASP A 87 -1.08 -9.53 -1.05
N TYR A 88 -0.08 -10.28 -0.59
CA TYR A 88 0.85 -9.80 0.45
C TYR A 88 1.61 -8.52 0.06
N GLY A 89 1.84 -8.32 -1.24
CA GLY A 89 2.44 -7.09 -1.77
C GLY A 89 1.53 -5.88 -1.74
N ALA A 90 0.25 -6.09 -1.52
CA ALA A 90 -0.80 -5.09 -1.59
C ALA A 90 -1.36 -4.65 -0.23
N SER A 91 -0.76 -5.13 0.86
CA SER A 91 -1.21 -4.80 2.22
C SER A 91 -1.23 -3.28 2.45
N SER A 92 -2.33 -2.78 3.01
CA SER A 92 -2.56 -1.37 3.32
C SER A 92 -1.46 -0.72 4.16
N ARG A 93 -0.75 -1.52 4.99
CA ARG A 93 0.39 -1.06 5.80
C ARG A 93 1.58 -0.53 4.98
N TYR A 94 1.69 -0.92 3.70
CA TYR A 94 2.75 -0.46 2.79
C TYR A 94 2.31 0.69 1.88
N ALA A 95 1.02 1.01 1.85
CA ALA A 95 0.45 1.99 0.92
C ALA A 95 1.15 3.34 1.01
N LEU A 96 1.43 3.84 2.22
CA LEU A 96 2.11 5.14 2.41
C LEU A 96 3.53 5.14 1.81
N GLN A 97 4.28 4.06 1.97
CA GLN A 97 5.64 3.93 1.43
C GLN A 97 5.62 3.91 -0.10
N PHE A 98 4.63 3.24 -0.68
CA PHE A 98 4.45 3.17 -2.12
C PHE A 98 4.01 4.52 -2.71
N GLN A 99 3.15 5.26 -2.01
CA GLN A 99 2.66 6.57 -2.46
C GLN A 99 3.78 7.59 -2.66
N ALA A 100 4.91 7.47 -1.95
CA ALA A 100 6.07 8.30 -2.19
C ALA A 100 6.50 8.29 -3.65
N GLY A 101 6.46 7.13 -4.31
CA GLY A 101 6.78 7.01 -5.72
C GLY A 101 5.77 7.71 -6.65
N ILE A 102 4.48 7.67 -6.32
CA ILE A 102 3.45 8.42 -7.07
C ILE A 102 3.71 9.93 -6.98
N PHE A 103 4.05 10.45 -5.81
CA PHE A 103 4.43 11.85 -5.67
C PHE A 103 5.66 12.19 -6.52
N GLY A 104 6.65 11.29 -6.57
CA GLY A 104 7.81 11.44 -7.46
C GLY A 104 7.42 11.52 -8.93
N ILE A 105 6.47 10.70 -9.39
CA ILE A 105 5.94 10.73 -10.76
C ILE A 105 5.24 12.07 -11.03
N ILE A 106 4.35 12.50 -10.15
CA ILE A 106 3.60 13.77 -10.30
C ILE A 106 4.56 14.96 -10.36
N LEU A 107 5.54 15.03 -9.44
CA LEU A 107 6.56 16.08 -9.44
C LEU A 107 7.42 16.07 -10.70
N THR A 108 7.78 14.89 -11.21
CA THR A 108 8.48 14.76 -12.49
C THR A 108 7.67 15.35 -13.63
N PHE A 109 6.38 15.05 -13.68
CA PHE A 109 5.49 15.58 -14.71
C PHE A 109 5.33 17.09 -14.60
N ALA A 110 5.24 17.63 -13.38
CA ALA A 110 5.17 19.07 -13.16
C ALA A 110 6.43 19.79 -13.64
N LEU A 111 7.62 19.28 -13.29
CA LEU A 111 8.90 19.84 -13.77
C LEU A 111 9.05 19.69 -15.28
N CYS A 112 8.69 18.53 -15.84
CA CYS A 112 8.76 18.28 -17.27
C CYS A 112 7.85 19.21 -18.07
N ARG A 113 6.66 19.53 -17.57
CA ARG A 113 5.74 20.49 -18.17
C ARG A 113 6.43 21.84 -18.43
N ASN A 114 7.15 22.36 -17.43
CA ASN A 114 7.86 23.63 -17.56
C ASN A 114 8.93 23.55 -18.66
N GLU A 115 9.68 22.45 -18.73
CA GLU A 115 10.68 22.24 -19.79
C GLU A 115 10.06 22.17 -21.19
N MET A 116 8.93 21.49 -21.32
CA MET A 116 8.22 21.38 -22.59
C MET A 116 7.71 22.72 -23.10
N VAL A 117 7.25 23.59 -22.20
CA VAL A 117 6.83 24.96 -22.52
C VAL A 117 8.03 25.79 -22.97
N VAL A 118 9.13 25.76 -22.21
CA VAL A 118 10.36 26.51 -22.53
C VAL A 118 10.96 26.07 -23.86
N LYS A 119 10.99 24.75 -24.15
CA LYS A 119 11.55 24.20 -25.40
C LYS A 119 10.57 24.24 -26.57
N LYS A 120 9.46 24.98 -26.49
CA LYS A 120 8.47 25.17 -27.55
C LYS A 120 8.04 23.86 -28.23
N MET A 121 7.75 22.83 -27.43
CA MET A 121 7.28 21.53 -27.92
C MET A 121 6.04 21.69 -28.81
N ALA A 122 5.93 20.88 -29.86
CA ALA A 122 4.77 20.87 -30.74
C ALA A 122 3.46 20.72 -29.95
N ARG A 123 2.51 21.62 -30.21
CA ARG A 123 1.25 21.77 -29.45
C ARG A 123 0.46 20.45 -29.31
N GLY A 124 0.50 19.57 -30.31
CA GLY A 124 -0.15 18.26 -30.26
C GLY A 124 0.48 17.32 -29.22
N LYS A 125 1.82 17.21 -29.19
CA LYS A 125 2.55 16.38 -28.25
C LYS A 125 2.34 16.85 -26.79
N TYR A 126 2.33 18.17 -26.58
CA TYR A 126 2.04 18.76 -25.28
C TYR A 126 0.62 18.42 -24.79
N ARG A 127 -0.39 18.48 -25.67
CA ARG A 127 -1.78 18.14 -25.33
C ARG A 127 -1.91 16.67 -24.92
N ILE A 128 -1.30 15.74 -25.66
CA ILE A 128 -1.31 14.32 -25.33
C ILE A 128 -0.63 14.06 -23.98
N PHE A 129 0.55 14.65 -23.76
CA PHE A 129 1.25 14.55 -22.49
C PHE A 129 0.37 15.07 -21.33
N PHE A 130 -0.20 16.26 -21.48
CA PHE A 130 -1.04 16.87 -20.45
C PHE A 130 -2.30 16.03 -20.17
N ALA A 131 -2.97 15.53 -21.20
CA ALA A 131 -4.11 14.63 -21.04
C ALA A 131 -3.73 13.35 -20.28
N ALA A 132 -2.61 12.71 -20.60
CA ALA A 132 -2.12 11.53 -19.92
C ALA A 132 -1.82 11.80 -18.43
N VAL A 133 -1.17 12.93 -18.12
CA VAL A 133 -0.89 13.34 -16.74
C VAL A 133 -2.17 13.58 -15.95
N VAL A 134 -3.12 14.33 -16.51
CA VAL A 134 -4.41 14.59 -15.87
C VAL A 134 -5.17 13.28 -15.63
N SER A 135 -5.23 12.40 -16.63
CA SER A 135 -5.88 11.09 -16.49
C SER A 135 -5.24 10.25 -15.40
N PHE A 136 -3.91 10.22 -15.30
CA PHE A 136 -3.20 9.53 -14.23
C PHE A 136 -3.52 10.11 -12.85
N CYS A 137 -3.50 11.43 -12.70
CA CYS A 137 -3.85 12.09 -11.44
C CYS A 137 -5.31 11.82 -11.03
N LEU A 138 -6.25 11.88 -11.99
CA LEU A 138 -7.66 11.58 -11.73
C LEU A 138 -7.86 10.13 -11.32
N LEU A 139 -7.20 9.19 -11.98
CA LEU A 139 -7.23 7.77 -11.63
C LEU A 139 -6.71 7.54 -10.21
N PHE A 140 -5.58 8.15 -9.86
CA PHE A 140 -4.99 8.08 -8.53
C PHE A 140 -5.92 8.66 -7.46
N LEU A 141 -6.48 9.84 -7.69
CA LEU A 141 -7.40 10.48 -6.75
C LEU A 141 -8.70 9.68 -6.59
N ALA A 142 -9.29 9.20 -7.68
CA ALA A 142 -10.51 8.41 -7.64
C ALA A 142 -10.31 7.09 -6.89
N GLY A 143 -9.22 6.38 -7.14
CA GLY A 143 -8.90 5.12 -6.46
C GLY A 143 -8.65 5.31 -4.97
N ASN A 144 -7.90 6.36 -4.58
CA ASN A 144 -7.68 6.67 -3.17
C ASN A 144 -8.96 7.16 -2.47
N ALA A 145 -9.80 7.95 -3.14
CA ALA A 145 -11.09 8.37 -2.61
C ALA A 145 -12.03 7.16 -2.38
N TYR A 146 -12.07 6.23 -3.33
CA TYR A 146 -12.80 4.98 -3.20
C TYR A 146 -12.31 4.17 -1.99
N THR A 147 -11.01 3.95 -1.87
CA THR A 147 -10.40 3.24 -0.73
C THR A 147 -10.74 3.92 0.58
N THR A 148 -10.54 5.25 0.66
CA THR A 148 -10.84 6.03 1.88
C THR A 148 -12.30 5.92 2.27
N TYR A 149 -13.22 6.00 1.32
CA TYR A 149 -14.66 5.85 1.58
C TYR A 149 -14.98 4.47 2.21
N HIS A 150 -14.44 3.39 1.64
CA HIS A 150 -14.65 2.04 2.16
C HIS A 150 -14.01 1.82 3.53
N GLU A 151 -12.80 2.34 3.74
CA GLU A 151 -12.12 2.29 5.03
C GLU A 151 -12.91 3.03 6.12
N LEU A 152 -13.42 4.22 5.82
CA LEU A 152 -14.27 4.98 6.75
C LEU A 152 -15.58 4.24 7.06
N LYS A 153 -16.18 3.58 6.07
CA LYS A 153 -17.38 2.77 6.28
C LYS A 153 -17.16 1.59 7.22
N LYS A 154 -15.96 0.97 7.19
CA LYS A 154 -15.57 -0.15 8.06
C LYS A 154 -15.01 0.29 9.41
N ALA A 155 -14.73 1.57 9.60
CA ALA A 155 -14.12 2.06 10.83
C ALA A 155 -14.94 1.73 12.10
N PRO A 156 -16.30 1.82 12.11
CA PRO A 156 -17.09 1.42 13.28
C PRO A 156 -16.92 -0.06 13.64
N ASP A 157 -16.99 -0.97 12.64
CA ASP A 157 -16.86 -2.42 12.85
C ASP A 157 -15.46 -2.77 13.38
N ARG A 158 -14.43 -2.07 12.88
CA ARG A 158 -13.07 -2.23 13.40
C ARG A 158 -12.94 -1.76 14.83
N LYS A 159 -13.58 -0.65 15.18
CA LYS A 159 -13.58 -0.13 16.56
C LYS A 159 -14.16 -1.18 17.51
N GLU A 160 -15.33 -1.73 17.18
CA GLU A 160 -15.97 -2.79 17.97
C GLU A 160 -15.05 -4.02 18.10
N THR A 161 -14.44 -4.47 17.00
CA THR A 161 -13.50 -5.59 17.01
C THR A 161 -12.30 -5.30 17.93
N PHE A 162 -11.76 -4.10 17.90
CA PHE A 162 -10.64 -3.72 18.78
C PHE A 162 -11.05 -3.63 20.24
N GLU A 163 -12.25 -3.13 20.54
CA GLU A 163 -12.79 -3.09 21.91
C GLU A 163 -12.98 -4.51 22.47
N ILE A 164 -13.55 -5.42 21.68
CA ILE A 164 -13.68 -6.84 22.07
C ILE A 164 -12.30 -7.45 22.32
N ARG A 165 -11.34 -7.26 21.43
CA ARG A 165 -9.97 -7.79 21.60
C ARG A 165 -9.25 -7.16 22.80
N ALA A 166 -9.50 -5.90 23.09
CA ALA A 166 -8.95 -5.24 24.28
C ALA A 166 -9.51 -5.86 25.56
N GLN A 167 -10.82 -6.15 25.61
CA GLN A 167 -11.42 -6.86 26.76
C GLN A 167 -10.89 -8.29 26.89
N MET A 168 -10.74 -9.02 25.78
CA MET A 168 -10.13 -10.34 25.79
C MET A 168 -8.69 -10.28 26.31
N ALA A 169 -7.90 -9.27 25.90
CA ALA A 169 -6.55 -9.09 26.39
C ALA A 169 -6.51 -8.81 27.90
N LEU A 170 -7.45 -8.03 28.44
CA LEU A 170 -7.51 -7.78 29.89
C LEU A 170 -7.85 -9.04 30.70
N ASN A 171 -8.62 -9.95 30.11
CA ASN A 171 -9.08 -11.19 30.77
C ASN A 171 -8.32 -12.45 30.31
N PHE A 172 -7.17 -12.30 29.65
CA PHE A 172 -6.47 -13.41 28.97
C PHE A 172 -6.04 -14.55 29.91
N GLU A 173 -5.86 -14.26 31.19
CA GLU A 173 -5.45 -15.27 32.19
C GLU A 173 -6.55 -16.29 32.42
N GLU A 174 -7.82 -15.92 32.26
CA GLU A 174 -9.00 -16.78 32.45
C GLU A 174 -9.37 -17.54 31.18
N MET A 175 -8.77 -17.20 30.03
CA MET A 175 -9.07 -17.78 28.71
C MET A 175 -8.18 -18.97 28.42
N THR A 176 -8.70 -19.93 27.65
CA THR A 176 -7.90 -21.03 27.09
C THR A 176 -7.05 -20.56 25.92
N ASP A 177 -5.98 -21.31 25.60
CA ASP A 177 -5.13 -21.01 24.44
C ASP A 177 -5.90 -21.08 23.13
N GLU A 178 -6.93 -21.92 23.04
CA GLU A 178 -7.78 -22.01 21.87
C GLU A 178 -8.64 -20.75 21.69
N GLU A 179 -9.25 -20.26 22.75
CA GLU A 179 -10.01 -19.00 22.75
C GLU A 179 -9.13 -17.81 22.39
N LEU A 180 -7.91 -17.74 22.92
CA LEU A 180 -6.94 -16.69 22.59
C LEU A 180 -6.55 -16.75 21.11
N ARG A 181 -6.22 -17.93 20.58
CA ARG A 181 -5.88 -18.11 19.18
C ARG A 181 -7.00 -17.61 18.26
N ASP A 182 -8.23 -18.01 18.55
CA ASP A 182 -9.39 -17.75 17.70
C ASP A 182 -9.85 -16.28 17.82
N GLY A 183 -9.84 -15.72 19.02
CA GLY A 183 -10.24 -14.33 19.26
C GLY A 183 -9.26 -13.31 18.72
N PHE A 184 -7.96 -13.58 18.80
CA PHE A 184 -6.94 -12.72 18.18
C PHE A 184 -6.66 -13.04 16.72
N GLU A 185 -7.29 -14.08 16.15
CA GLU A 185 -7.13 -14.53 14.76
C GLU A 185 -5.66 -14.78 14.36
N TYR A 186 -4.83 -15.12 15.32
CA TYR A 186 -3.40 -15.30 15.11
C TYR A 186 -3.09 -16.74 14.69
N ARG A 187 -2.71 -16.91 13.43
CA ARG A 187 -2.30 -18.21 12.85
C ARG A 187 -3.23 -19.36 13.26
N ARG A 188 -4.52 -19.20 13.04
CA ARG A 188 -5.58 -20.15 13.47
C ARG A 188 -5.31 -21.63 13.15
N THR A 189 -4.53 -21.89 12.12
CA THR A 189 -4.17 -23.25 11.69
C THR A 189 -3.09 -23.93 12.53
N ARG A 190 -2.46 -23.20 13.46
CA ARG A 190 -1.36 -23.71 14.28
C ARG A 190 -1.78 -23.81 15.74
N PRO A 191 -1.79 -25.05 16.34
CA PRO A 191 -2.20 -25.24 17.72
C PRO A 191 -1.41 -24.39 18.73
N GLU A 192 -0.10 -24.24 18.50
CA GLU A 192 0.82 -23.48 19.37
C GLU A 192 0.58 -21.95 19.38
N SER A 193 -0.25 -21.45 18.46
CA SER A 193 -0.49 -20.00 18.34
C SER A 193 -1.19 -19.38 19.55
N GLY A 194 -2.03 -20.14 20.25
CA GLY A 194 -2.68 -19.67 21.47
C GLY A 194 -1.67 -19.40 22.59
N ALA A 195 -0.75 -20.34 22.83
CA ALA A 195 0.32 -20.16 23.80
C ALA A 195 1.23 -18.97 23.46
N GLN A 196 1.52 -18.74 22.15
CA GLN A 196 2.27 -17.56 21.72
C GLN A 196 1.54 -16.25 21.98
N VAL A 197 0.21 -16.22 21.77
CA VAL A 197 -0.61 -15.04 22.13
C VAL A 197 -0.57 -14.79 23.63
N ARG A 198 -0.73 -15.83 24.45
CA ARG A 198 -0.63 -15.73 25.90
C ARG A 198 0.72 -15.18 26.36
N GLU A 199 1.82 -15.72 25.85
CA GLU A 199 3.17 -15.24 26.14
C GLU A 199 3.33 -13.75 25.79
N ALA A 200 2.86 -13.34 24.61
CA ALA A 200 2.91 -11.94 24.18
C ALA A 200 2.08 -11.03 25.09
N LEU A 201 0.87 -11.45 25.50
CA LEU A 201 0.03 -10.69 26.42
C LEU A 201 0.64 -10.59 27.82
N THR A 202 1.30 -11.64 28.31
CA THR A 202 2.04 -11.62 29.58
C THR A 202 3.16 -10.57 29.51
N ILE A 203 3.97 -10.57 28.46
CA ILE A 203 5.04 -9.58 28.26
C ILE A 203 4.45 -8.15 28.25
N LEU A 204 3.33 -7.93 27.55
CA LEU A 204 2.68 -6.63 27.51
C LEU A 204 2.16 -6.19 28.88
N LYS A 205 1.58 -7.12 29.67
CA LYS A 205 1.07 -6.87 31.01
C LYS A 205 2.21 -6.51 31.98
N ASP A 206 3.28 -7.31 32.00
CA ASP A 206 4.43 -7.12 32.88
C ASP A 206 5.13 -5.77 32.65
N ASN A 207 5.10 -5.27 31.42
CA ASN A 207 5.68 -3.98 31.06
C ASN A 207 4.68 -2.81 31.10
N GLY A 208 3.42 -3.04 31.41
CA GLY A 208 2.38 -2.02 31.41
C GLY A 208 2.16 -1.37 30.03
N TRP A 209 2.21 -2.15 28.96
CA TRP A 209 2.08 -1.66 27.57
C TRP A 209 0.67 -1.92 27.00
N GLY A 210 0.31 -1.14 26.00
CA GLY A 210 -0.98 -1.30 25.31
C GLY A 210 -2.16 -1.10 26.24
N VAL A 211 -3.07 -2.07 26.27
CA VAL A 211 -4.29 -2.05 27.12
C VAL A 211 -3.99 -2.18 28.63
N PHE A 212 -2.79 -2.63 29.00
CA PHE A 212 -2.34 -2.77 30.40
C PHE A 212 -1.67 -1.50 30.94
N ARG A 213 -1.63 -0.45 30.16
CA ARG A 213 -1.05 0.82 30.61
C ARG A 213 -1.93 1.43 31.71
N PRO A 214 -1.38 1.73 32.91
CA PRO A 214 -2.17 2.40 33.94
C PRO A 214 -2.70 3.72 33.42
N ASN A 215 -4.01 3.94 33.54
CA ASN A 215 -4.61 5.23 33.22
C ASN A 215 -3.94 6.31 34.07
N LYS A 216 -3.29 7.26 33.45
CA LYS A 216 -2.74 8.45 34.10
C LYS A 216 -3.85 9.46 34.37
#